data_303af1ad7d1db149229ea195b0637aaa
#
_entry.id   303af1ad7d1db149229ea195b0637aaa
#
_cell.length_a   1.000
_cell.length_b   1.000
_cell.length_c   1.000
_cell.angle_alpha   90.00
_cell.angle_beta   90.00
_cell.angle_gamma   90.00
#
_symmetry.space_group_name_H-M   'P 1'
#
loop_
_entity.id
_entity.type
_entity.pdbx_description
1 polymer ?
#
loop_
_entity_poly.entity_id
_entity_poly.type
_entity_poly.pdbx_seq_one_letter_code
_entity_poly.pdbx_strand_id
1 'polypeptide(L)'
;MTTVLRFALLLFLVCSGQVYAEGITKEQGDAILKELKGIRQELKEIKKRGLAAPAKGRRARPTTASIATLGNPILGDLKAPVTMVEFTDYQCPFCRKFYLKAYKKLKKQYVDTGKLRFVLPDLPLAFHQHAKAAAISTHCAGEQDKFW
;
A
#
# COMPACT_ATOMS: atom_id res chain seq x y z
N MET A 1 47.84 -5.92 48.16
CA MET A 1 47.08 -5.51 46.93
C MET A 1 46.29 -6.62 46.27
N THR A 2 46.30 -7.85 46.72
CA THR A 2 45.63 -9.01 46.06
C THR A 2 44.29 -9.41 46.67
N THR A 3 43.97 -9.01 47.87
CA THR A 3 42.74 -9.41 48.60
C THR A 3 41.55 -8.50 48.27
N VAL A 4 41.80 -7.19 48.08
CA VAL A 4 40.76 -6.20 47.77
C VAL A 4 40.23 -6.39 46.32
N LEU A 5 41.13 -6.78 45.39
CA LEU A 5 40.77 -7.03 43.99
C LEU A 5 39.88 -8.28 43.82
N ARG A 6 40.06 -9.30 44.69
CA ARG A 6 39.22 -10.51 44.67
C ARG A 6 37.82 -10.28 45.24
N PHE A 7 37.67 -9.38 46.20
CA PHE A 7 36.35 -9.00 46.74
C PHE A 7 35.56 -8.14 45.74
N ALA A 8 36.22 -7.26 45.01
CA ALA A 8 35.57 -6.46 43.97
C ALA A 8 35.08 -7.30 42.78
N LEU A 9 35.83 -8.36 42.44
CA LEU A 9 35.44 -9.27 41.33
C LEU A 9 34.26 -10.17 41.73
N LEU A 10 34.14 -10.56 43.01
CA LEU A 10 33.02 -11.33 43.54
C LEU A 10 31.74 -10.49 43.67
N LEU A 11 31.84 -9.20 43.96
CA LEU A 11 30.69 -8.28 44.01
C LEU A 11 30.14 -7.98 42.60
N PHE A 12 30.99 -8.00 41.57
CA PHE A 12 30.54 -7.78 40.19
C PHE A 12 29.81 -9.00 39.60
N LEU A 13 30.07 -10.21 40.09
CA LEU A 13 29.42 -11.43 39.64
C LEU A 13 28.04 -11.67 40.28
N VAL A 14 27.71 -10.97 41.37
CA VAL A 14 26.37 -11.07 42.00
C VAL A 14 25.38 -10.03 41.44
N CYS A 15 25.88 -9.03 40.69
CA CYS A 15 25.06 -7.98 40.07
C CYS A 15 24.71 -8.24 38.62
N SER A 16 25.01 -9.45 38.06
CA SER A 16 24.42 -9.93 36.83
C SER A 16 22.98 -10.29 37.14
N GLY A 17 22.14 -9.23 37.10
CA GLY A 17 20.71 -9.32 37.36
C GLY A 17 20.11 -10.43 36.52
N GLN A 18 19.60 -11.44 37.16
CA GLN A 18 18.68 -12.38 36.55
C GLN A 18 17.50 -11.55 36.07
N VAL A 19 17.44 -11.30 34.79
CA VAL A 19 16.22 -10.88 34.14
C VAL A 19 15.28 -12.06 34.23
N TYR A 20 14.57 -12.15 35.34
CA TYR A 20 13.41 -13.03 35.41
C TYR A 20 12.43 -12.46 34.39
N ALA A 21 12.20 -13.18 33.33
CA ALA A 21 11.00 -13.00 32.56
C ALA A 21 9.83 -13.26 33.52
N GLU A 22 9.30 -12.21 34.12
CA GLU A 22 8.08 -12.30 34.91
C GLU A 22 7.01 -12.86 33.99
N GLY A 23 6.66 -14.12 34.21
CA GLY A 23 5.55 -14.73 33.51
C GLY A 23 4.28 -13.90 33.75
N ILE A 24 3.39 -13.89 32.76
CA ILE A 24 2.08 -13.22 32.86
C ILE A 24 1.42 -13.60 34.17
N THR A 25 1.07 -12.62 35.01
CA THR A 25 0.34 -12.88 36.25
C THR A 25 -1.04 -13.47 35.94
N LYS A 26 -1.61 -14.17 36.90
CA LYS A 26 -2.96 -14.74 36.73
C LYS A 26 -3.98 -13.65 36.37
N GLU A 27 -3.91 -12.50 37.01
CA GLU A 27 -4.79 -11.35 36.73
C GLU A 27 -4.62 -10.82 35.32
N GLN A 28 -3.39 -10.69 34.83
CA GLN A 28 -3.08 -10.30 33.44
C GLN A 28 -3.61 -11.37 32.46
N GLY A 29 -3.43 -12.65 32.79
CA GLY A 29 -3.96 -13.75 31.98
C GLY A 29 -5.48 -13.72 31.88
N ASP A 30 -6.16 -13.51 33.00
CA ASP A 30 -7.64 -13.43 33.04
C ASP A 30 -8.15 -12.20 32.27
N ALA A 31 -7.46 -11.06 32.37
CA ALA A 31 -7.79 -9.85 31.62
C ALA A 31 -7.66 -10.09 30.09
N ILE A 32 -6.55 -10.68 29.66
CA ILE A 32 -6.32 -11.04 28.24
C ILE A 32 -7.39 -12.00 27.73
N LEU A 33 -7.73 -13.03 28.52
CA LEU A 33 -8.77 -13.98 28.16
C LEU A 33 -10.15 -13.32 28.04
N LYS A 34 -10.45 -12.34 28.87
CA LYS A 34 -11.69 -11.56 28.80
C LYS A 34 -11.76 -10.74 27.51
N GLU A 35 -10.68 -10.05 27.16
CA GLU A 35 -10.58 -9.28 25.92
C GLU A 35 -10.71 -10.19 24.67
N LEU A 36 -10.00 -11.32 24.66
CA LEU A 36 -10.09 -12.28 23.56
C LEU A 36 -11.49 -12.86 23.38
N LYS A 37 -12.22 -13.10 24.49
CA LYS A 37 -13.62 -13.51 24.42
C LYS A 37 -14.50 -12.42 23.84
N GLY A 38 -14.28 -11.15 24.20
CA GLY A 38 -14.96 -9.98 23.63
C GLY A 38 -14.76 -9.88 22.12
N ILE A 39 -13.51 -9.87 21.69
CA ILE A 39 -13.14 -9.82 20.26
C ILE A 39 -13.78 -11.00 19.49
N ARG A 40 -13.73 -12.20 20.05
CA ARG A 40 -14.35 -13.37 19.42
C ARG A 40 -15.88 -13.22 19.27
N GLN A 41 -16.52 -12.57 20.22
CA GLN A 41 -17.96 -12.30 20.18
C GLN A 41 -18.31 -11.27 19.12
N GLU A 42 -17.54 -10.18 19.06
CA GLU A 42 -17.68 -9.15 18.01
C GLU A 42 -17.46 -9.74 16.59
N LEU A 43 -16.44 -10.57 16.42
CA LEU A 43 -16.19 -11.27 15.15
C LEU A 43 -17.36 -12.18 14.75
N LYS A 44 -17.99 -12.87 15.72
CA LYS A 44 -19.20 -13.67 15.46
C LYS A 44 -20.36 -12.79 15.00
N GLU A 45 -20.56 -11.65 15.65
CA GLU A 45 -21.61 -10.71 15.25
C GLU A 45 -21.37 -10.10 13.89
N ILE A 46 -20.12 -9.71 13.56
CA ILE A 46 -19.73 -9.22 12.24
C ILE A 46 -19.99 -10.31 11.18
N LYS A 47 -19.57 -11.55 11.47
CA LYS A 47 -19.80 -12.68 10.57
C LYS A 47 -21.30 -12.94 10.35
N LYS A 48 -22.10 -12.87 11.41
CA LYS A 48 -23.55 -13.02 11.35
C LYS A 48 -24.21 -11.91 10.54
N ARG A 49 -23.79 -10.65 10.77
CA ARG A 49 -24.27 -9.49 10.01
C ARG A 49 -23.82 -9.55 8.55
N GLY A 50 -22.55 -9.91 8.30
CA GLY A 50 -21.99 -10.07 6.96
C GLY A 50 -22.63 -11.20 6.16
N LEU A 51 -23.11 -12.26 6.84
CA LEU A 51 -23.83 -13.36 6.21
C LEU A 51 -25.34 -13.08 6.09
N ALA A 52 -25.90 -12.20 6.94
CA ALA A 52 -27.30 -11.84 6.94
C ALA A 52 -27.65 -10.67 6.01
N ALA A 53 -26.66 -9.92 5.53
CA ALA A 53 -26.88 -8.92 4.50
C ALA A 53 -26.95 -9.64 3.13
N PRO A 54 -28.13 -9.91 2.56
CA PRO A 54 -28.18 -10.16 1.14
C PRO A 54 -27.57 -8.90 0.52
N ALA A 55 -26.57 -9.08 -0.32
CA ALA A 55 -25.96 -8.00 -1.08
C ALA A 55 -27.03 -7.39 -1.99
N LYS A 56 -27.96 -6.61 -1.39
CA LYS A 56 -28.90 -5.76 -2.11
C LYS A 56 -28.05 -4.82 -2.95
N GLY A 57 -27.91 -5.16 -4.22
CA GLY A 57 -27.39 -4.25 -5.21
C GLY A 57 -25.87 -4.18 -5.35
N ARG A 58 -25.12 -5.24 -5.06
CA ARG A 58 -23.82 -5.39 -5.70
C ARG A 58 -24.11 -5.61 -7.19
N ARG A 59 -24.31 -4.51 -7.93
CA ARG A 59 -24.36 -4.56 -9.39
C ARG A 59 -23.17 -5.42 -9.81
N ALA A 60 -23.44 -6.50 -10.52
CA ALA A 60 -22.39 -7.32 -11.08
C ALA A 60 -21.39 -6.35 -11.73
N ARG A 61 -20.14 -6.39 -11.30
CA ARG A 61 -19.12 -5.55 -11.93
C ARG A 61 -19.11 -5.96 -13.40
N PRO A 62 -19.23 -5.01 -14.33
CA PRO A 62 -19.14 -5.35 -15.72
C PRO A 62 -17.82 -6.08 -15.95
N THR A 63 -17.87 -7.23 -16.60
CA THR A 63 -16.67 -8.01 -16.95
C THR A 63 -15.89 -7.35 -18.07
N THR A 64 -16.50 -6.40 -18.76
CA THR A 64 -15.91 -5.60 -19.84
C THR A 64 -16.17 -4.13 -19.59
N ALA A 65 -15.17 -3.30 -19.89
CA ALA A 65 -15.29 -1.86 -19.88
C ALA A 65 -14.76 -1.31 -21.20
N SER A 66 -15.49 -0.36 -21.79
CA SER A 66 -14.99 0.41 -22.93
C SER A 66 -14.29 1.65 -22.38
N ILE A 67 -13.00 1.78 -22.66
CA ILE A 67 -12.19 2.90 -22.21
C ILE A 67 -11.72 3.66 -23.45
N ALA A 68 -12.05 4.96 -23.55
CA ALA A 68 -11.54 5.82 -24.60
C ALA A 68 -10.02 6.02 -24.38
N THR A 69 -9.22 5.56 -25.32
CA THR A 69 -7.76 5.77 -25.30
C THR A 69 -7.32 6.93 -26.17
N LEU A 70 -8.16 7.38 -27.12
CA LEU A 70 -7.90 8.52 -27.99
C LEU A 70 -7.85 9.81 -27.18
N GLY A 71 -6.89 10.67 -27.50
CA GLY A 71 -6.70 11.95 -26.81
C GLY A 71 -5.93 11.84 -25.49
N ASN A 72 -5.59 10.65 -25.03
CA ASN A 72 -4.75 10.45 -23.87
C ASN A 72 -3.29 10.19 -24.27
N PRO A 73 -2.31 10.55 -23.44
CA PRO A 73 -0.91 10.25 -23.69
C PRO A 73 -0.68 8.75 -23.78
N ILE A 74 0.02 8.34 -24.82
CA ILE A 74 0.36 6.93 -25.08
C ILE A 74 1.87 6.76 -25.14
N LEU A 75 2.40 5.77 -24.47
CA LEU A 75 3.81 5.38 -24.51
C LEU A 75 3.93 3.95 -25.01
N GLY A 76 4.89 3.72 -25.91
CA GLY A 76 5.18 2.40 -26.49
C GLY A 76 4.55 2.20 -27.85
N ASP A 77 4.65 0.97 -28.37
CA ASP A 77 4.15 0.62 -29.70
C ASP A 77 2.62 0.57 -29.74
N LEU A 78 2.02 1.30 -30.67
CA LEU A 78 0.56 1.30 -30.87
C LEU A 78 0.01 -0.08 -31.26
N LYS A 79 0.85 -0.95 -31.81
CA LYS A 79 0.51 -2.33 -32.20
C LYS A 79 0.81 -3.35 -31.08
N ALA A 80 1.26 -2.91 -29.92
CA ALA A 80 1.52 -3.81 -28.79
C ALA A 80 0.30 -4.65 -28.45
N PRO A 81 0.47 -5.96 -28.18
CA PRO A 81 -0.65 -6.89 -27.95
C PRO A 81 -1.40 -6.59 -26.65
N VAL A 82 -0.79 -5.89 -25.71
CA VAL A 82 -1.40 -5.54 -24.42
C VAL A 82 -1.47 -4.02 -24.29
N THR A 83 -2.61 -3.55 -23.79
CA THR A 83 -2.78 -2.13 -23.40
C THR A 83 -3.00 -2.05 -21.91
N MET A 84 -2.15 -1.32 -21.23
CA MET A 84 -2.35 -0.94 -19.83
C MET A 84 -2.85 0.50 -19.77
N VAL A 85 -3.94 0.72 -19.05
CA VAL A 85 -4.50 2.05 -18.81
C VAL A 85 -4.35 2.36 -17.32
N GLU A 86 -3.64 3.44 -17.01
CA GLU A 86 -3.52 3.95 -15.65
C GLU A 86 -4.25 5.28 -15.55
N PHE A 87 -5.28 5.34 -14.72
CA PHE A 87 -5.92 6.59 -14.34
C PHE A 87 -5.08 7.24 -13.24
N THR A 88 -4.48 8.39 -13.53
CA THR A 88 -3.50 9.01 -12.64
C THR A 88 -3.97 10.33 -12.06
N ASP A 89 -3.47 10.62 -10.85
CA ASP A 89 -3.59 11.90 -10.18
C ASP A 89 -2.19 12.29 -9.67
N TYR A 90 -1.67 13.41 -10.16
CA TYR A 90 -0.30 13.87 -9.87
C TYR A 90 -0.07 14.32 -8.42
N GLN A 91 -1.15 14.55 -7.66
CA GLN A 91 -1.06 14.85 -6.23
C GLN A 91 -1.23 13.58 -5.37
N CYS A 92 -1.69 12.46 -5.94
CA CYS A 92 -1.95 11.23 -5.21
C CYS A 92 -0.64 10.52 -4.79
N PRO A 93 -0.44 10.28 -3.47
CA PRO A 93 0.77 9.61 -2.99
C PRO A 93 0.89 8.16 -3.47
N PHE A 94 -0.23 7.49 -3.75
CA PHE A 94 -0.23 6.12 -4.26
C PHE A 94 0.17 6.06 -5.74
N CYS A 95 -0.29 7.00 -6.58
CA CYS A 95 0.15 7.12 -7.97
C CYS A 95 1.65 7.43 -8.02
N ARG A 96 2.13 8.35 -7.18
CA ARG A 96 3.56 8.61 -7.02
C ARG A 96 4.34 7.36 -6.62
N LYS A 97 3.82 6.58 -5.67
CA LYS A 97 4.46 5.32 -5.23
C LYS A 97 4.53 4.30 -6.36
N PHE A 98 3.46 4.15 -7.16
CA PHE A 98 3.46 3.29 -8.34
C PHE A 98 4.55 3.72 -9.32
N TYR A 99 4.62 5.00 -9.68
CA TYR A 99 5.63 5.55 -10.58
C TYR A 99 7.06 5.26 -10.10
N LEU A 100 7.35 5.51 -8.83
CA LEU A 100 8.69 5.33 -8.28
C LEU A 100 9.11 3.85 -8.15
N LYS A 101 8.17 2.94 -7.90
CA LYS A 101 8.49 1.53 -7.57
C LYS A 101 8.23 0.56 -8.73
N ALA A 102 7.10 0.69 -9.42
CA ALA A 102 6.65 -0.29 -10.40
C ALA A 102 6.83 0.17 -11.85
N TYR A 103 6.47 1.43 -12.15
CA TYR A 103 6.46 1.95 -13.52
C TYR A 103 7.80 1.80 -14.25
N LYS A 104 8.91 2.12 -13.60
CA LYS A 104 10.24 2.03 -14.23
C LYS A 104 10.59 0.60 -14.70
N LYS A 105 10.21 -0.40 -13.88
CA LYS A 105 10.40 -1.82 -14.26
C LYS A 105 9.46 -2.22 -15.37
N LEU A 106 8.20 -1.84 -15.27
CA LEU A 106 7.17 -2.11 -16.27
C LEU A 106 7.55 -1.50 -17.62
N LYS A 107 7.96 -0.23 -17.63
CA LYS A 107 8.43 0.46 -18.83
C LYS A 107 9.56 -0.34 -19.50
N LYS A 108 10.64 -0.61 -18.77
CA LYS A 108 11.82 -1.30 -19.29
C LYS A 108 11.53 -2.71 -19.80
N GLN A 109 10.67 -3.47 -19.10
CA GLN A 109 10.44 -4.89 -19.39
C GLN A 109 9.37 -5.14 -20.45
N TYR A 110 8.41 -4.22 -20.59
CA TYR A 110 7.24 -4.45 -21.42
C TYR A 110 6.99 -3.36 -22.45
N VAL A 111 7.10 -2.08 -22.06
CA VAL A 111 6.84 -0.98 -22.99
C VAL A 111 7.99 -0.84 -23.99
N ASP A 112 9.23 -0.75 -23.50
CA ASP A 112 10.43 -0.58 -24.36
C ASP A 112 10.71 -1.83 -25.21
N THR A 113 10.09 -2.96 -24.92
CA THR A 113 10.18 -4.21 -25.69
C THR A 113 8.99 -4.44 -26.64
N GLY A 114 8.08 -3.47 -26.77
CA GLY A 114 6.92 -3.56 -27.67
C GLY A 114 5.83 -4.53 -27.23
N LYS A 115 5.90 -5.07 -26.02
CA LYS A 115 4.91 -6.04 -25.49
C LYS A 115 3.68 -5.36 -24.91
N LEU A 116 3.81 -4.10 -24.52
CA LEU A 116 2.76 -3.34 -23.87
C LEU A 116 2.79 -1.89 -24.33
N ARG A 117 1.65 -1.33 -24.65
CA ARG A 117 1.46 0.12 -24.71
C ARG A 117 0.81 0.62 -23.43
N PHE A 118 1.28 1.76 -22.97
CA PHE A 118 0.84 2.38 -21.73
C PHE A 118 0.04 3.64 -22.06
N VAL A 119 -1.17 3.75 -21.54
CA VAL A 119 -2.08 4.88 -21.75
C VAL A 119 -2.35 5.53 -20.40
N LEU A 120 -2.21 6.85 -20.32
CA LEU A 120 -2.29 7.60 -19.07
C LEU A 120 -3.39 8.67 -19.11
N PRO A 121 -4.66 8.31 -18.91
CA PRO A 121 -5.71 9.31 -18.70
C PRO A 121 -5.61 9.94 -17.31
N ASP A 122 -5.93 11.25 -17.25
CA ASP A 122 -5.99 11.96 -16.00
C ASP A 122 -7.25 11.62 -15.20
N LEU A 123 -7.11 11.52 -13.89
CA LEU A 123 -8.20 11.38 -12.94
C LEU A 123 -7.95 12.29 -11.72
N PRO A 124 -8.00 13.62 -11.89
CA PRO A 124 -7.80 14.53 -10.77
C PRO A 124 -8.92 14.39 -9.75
N LEU A 125 -8.59 13.91 -8.55
CA LEU A 125 -9.55 13.67 -7.48
C LEU A 125 -9.98 15.01 -6.87
N ALA A 126 -11.27 15.16 -6.59
CA ALA A 126 -11.85 16.43 -6.14
C ALA A 126 -11.26 16.98 -4.84
N PHE A 127 -10.73 16.11 -3.97
CA PHE A 127 -10.08 16.51 -2.71
C PHE A 127 -8.58 16.85 -2.86
N HIS A 128 -8.01 16.70 -4.06
CA HIS A 128 -6.64 17.10 -4.38
C HIS A 128 -6.63 18.45 -5.10
N GLN A 129 -6.45 19.52 -4.37
CA GLN A 129 -6.61 20.89 -4.86
C GLN A 129 -5.73 21.27 -6.07
N HIS A 130 -4.54 20.67 -6.20
CA HIS A 130 -3.57 20.97 -7.25
C HIS A 130 -3.55 19.93 -8.38
N ALA A 131 -4.26 18.83 -8.26
CA ALA A 131 -4.20 17.72 -9.21
C ALA A 131 -4.63 18.14 -10.62
N LYS A 132 -5.68 18.96 -10.73
CA LYS A 132 -6.15 19.46 -12.04
C LYS A 132 -5.13 20.39 -12.71
N ALA A 133 -4.53 21.29 -11.95
CA ALA A 133 -3.51 22.19 -12.50
C ALA A 133 -2.25 21.42 -12.94
N ALA A 134 -1.85 20.40 -12.15
CA ALA A 134 -0.74 19.52 -12.50
C ALA A 134 -1.02 18.73 -13.78
N ALA A 135 -2.22 18.17 -13.94
CA ALA A 135 -2.64 17.46 -15.16
C ALA A 135 -2.56 18.39 -16.38
N ILE A 136 -3.13 19.60 -16.31
CA ILE A 136 -3.05 20.58 -17.39
C ILE A 136 -1.58 20.87 -17.75
N SER A 137 -0.71 21.06 -16.76
CA SER A 137 0.71 21.34 -16.99
C SER A 137 1.41 20.20 -17.73
N THR A 138 1.07 18.94 -17.47
CA THR A 138 1.65 17.80 -18.20
C THR A 138 1.20 17.74 -19.64
N HIS A 139 -0.05 18.11 -19.93
CA HIS A 139 -0.54 18.22 -21.32
C HIS A 139 0.16 19.36 -22.07
N CYS A 140 0.34 20.54 -21.45
CA CYS A 140 1.13 21.62 -22.05
C CYS A 140 2.58 21.20 -22.32
N ALA A 141 3.17 20.35 -21.47
CA ALA A 141 4.48 19.77 -21.75
C ALA A 141 4.42 18.78 -22.91
N GLY A 142 3.31 18.05 -23.04
CA GLY A 142 3.05 17.12 -24.15
C GLY A 142 2.98 17.81 -25.51
N GLU A 143 2.43 19.02 -25.59
CA GLU A 143 2.45 19.85 -26.82
C GLU A 143 3.86 20.24 -27.27
N GLN A 144 4.85 20.06 -26.40
CA GLN A 144 6.27 20.30 -26.64
C GLN A 144 7.09 19.00 -26.69
N ASP A 145 6.44 17.85 -26.89
CA ASP A 145 7.06 16.51 -26.87
C ASP A 145 7.76 16.15 -25.54
N LYS A 146 7.31 16.73 -24.44
CA LYS A 146 7.92 16.57 -23.09
C LYS A 146 6.97 15.99 -22.06
N PHE A 147 5.97 15.21 -22.51
CA PHE A 147 5.03 14.58 -21.57
C PHE A 147 5.68 13.50 -20.71
N TRP A 148 6.54 12.66 -21.31
CA TRP A 148 7.17 11.49 -20.70
C TRP A 148 8.56 11.76 -20.13
#